data_bf5d45bed369479dff660430b8bad8f0
#
_entry.id   bf5d45bed369479dff660430b8bad8f0
#
_cell.length_a   1.000
_cell.length_b   1.000
_cell.length_c   1.000
_cell.angle_alpha   90.00
_cell.angle_beta   90.00
_cell.angle_gamma   90.00
#
_symmetry.space_group_name_H-M   'P 1'
#
loop_
_entity.id
_entity.type
_entity.pdbx_description
1 polymer ?
#
loop_
_entity_poly.entity_id
_entity_poly.type
_entity_poly.pdbx_seq_one_letter_code
_entity_poly.pdbx_strand_id
1 'polypeptide(L)'
;ISAFQKAASLLGAPIGHDLCIISLSDLMTPWLRIEKRIRAAAIGDFVTAIYNPKSEGRYWQLHRLKELFLEERAPETPVGYVRQAGREEQVVNLTTLAEFDPEQVDMFTVILIGNSQSYEADGKFITPRGYYGEIKMKTDVGIGQDIMIRSFRTIEKELKNKEIPLDKKWALLHAIHTTADFDMENILRIDDHAVASLYGKFSRGEVRTIITDVTMAAS
;
A
#
# COMPACT_ATOMS: atom_id res chain seq x y z
N ILE A 1 -21.51 6.43 -12.06
CA ILE A 1 -20.89 5.59 -11.01
C ILE A 1 -20.15 4.48 -11.72
N SER A 2 -18.87 4.28 -11.41
CA SER A 2 -18.10 3.20 -12.02
C SER A 2 -18.50 1.83 -11.42
N ALA A 3 -18.29 0.75 -12.20
CA ALA A 3 -18.70 -0.59 -11.80
C ALA A 3 -18.07 -1.03 -10.46
N PHE A 4 -16.80 -0.70 -10.19
CA PHE A 4 -16.16 -1.07 -8.93
C PHE A 4 -16.77 -0.32 -7.73
N GLN A 5 -17.15 0.95 -7.88
CA GLN A 5 -17.81 1.70 -6.82
C GLN A 5 -19.18 1.11 -6.50
N LYS A 6 -19.94 0.71 -7.54
CA LYS A 6 -21.20 0.02 -7.33
C LYS A 6 -20.99 -1.34 -6.69
N ALA A 7 -20.01 -2.12 -7.14
CA ALA A 7 -19.66 -3.39 -6.52
C ALA A 7 -19.28 -3.22 -5.04
N ALA A 8 -18.44 -2.23 -4.73
CA ALA A 8 -18.04 -1.91 -3.36
C ALA A 8 -19.25 -1.59 -2.47
N SER A 9 -20.20 -0.77 -2.94
CA SER A 9 -21.41 -0.43 -2.18
C SER A 9 -22.32 -1.63 -1.90
N LEU A 10 -22.26 -2.66 -2.73
CA LEU A 10 -23.04 -3.89 -2.54
C LEU A 10 -22.34 -4.86 -1.58
N LEU A 11 -21.02 -4.89 -1.60
CA LEU A 11 -20.21 -5.73 -0.72
C LEU A 11 -20.10 -5.18 0.70
N GLY A 12 -20.27 -3.87 0.89
CA GLY A 12 -20.16 -3.22 2.21
C GLY A 12 -19.30 -1.96 2.15
N ALA A 13 -18.17 -1.96 2.83
CA ALA A 13 -17.19 -0.87 2.85
C ALA A 13 -15.75 -1.35 2.53
N PRO A 14 -15.51 -2.02 1.40
CA PRO A 14 -14.18 -2.55 1.07
C PRO A 14 -13.16 -1.47 0.72
N ILE A 15 -13.61 -0.28 0.33
CA ILE A 15 -12.75 0.84 -0.09
C ILE A 15 -12.60 1.81 1.09
N GLY A 16 -11.75 1.44 2.02
CA GLY A 16 -11.54 2.24 3.24
C GLY A 16 -10.41 3.25 3.13
N HIS A 17 -9.37 2.95 2.39
CA HIS A 17 -8.13 3.73 2.30
C HIS A 17 -7.59 3.75 0.87
N ASP A 18 -6.42 3.18 0.63
CA ASP A 18 -5.80 3.19 -0.68
C ASP A 18 -6.39 2.11 -1.59
N LEU A 19 -6.64 2.48 -2.85
CA LEU A 19 -7.24 1.62 -3.84
C LEU A 19 -6.40 1.56 -5.10
N CYS A 20 -6.11 0.36 -5.58
CA CYS A 20 -5.56 0.11 -6.89
C CYS A 20 -6.63 -0.45 -7.83
N ILE A 21 -6.64 -0.01 -9.08
CA ILE A 21 -7.58 -0.50 -10.10
C ILE A 21 -6.76 -1.09 -11.25
N ILE A 22 -6.97 -2.38 -11.52
CA ILE A 22 -6.22 -3.12 -12.54
C ILE A 22 -7.19 -3.78 -13.52
N SER A 23 -6.93 -3.61 -14.80
CA SER A 23 -7.58 -4.41 -15.85
C SER A 23 -6.70 -5.59 -16.25
N LEU A 24 -7.27 -6.79 -16.30
CA LEU A 24 -6.57 -7.98 -16.81
C LEU A 24 -6.62 -8.08 -18.34
N SER A 25 -7.19 -7.08 -19.03
CA SER A 25 -7.21 -7.10 -20.50
C SER A 25 -5.80 -6.95 -21.05
N ASP A 26 -5.31 -8.01 -21.66
CA ASP A 26 -4.01 -8.09 -22.32
C ASP A 26 -4.04 -7.83 -23.84
N LEU A 27 -5.19 -7.42 -24.35
CA LEU A 27 -5.38 -7.10 -25.77
C LEU A 27 -4.47 -5.96 -26.25
N MET A 28 -4.38 -4.89 -25.45
CA MET A 28 -3.56 -3.69 -25.75
C MET A 28 -2.39 -3.49 -24.79
N THR A 29 -2.26 -4.34 -23.78
CA THR A 29 -1.23 -4.23 -22.76
C THR A 29 -0.55 -5.59 -22.56
N PRO A 30 0.76 -5.73 -22.80
CA PRO A 30 1.45 -7.00 -22.61
C PRO A 30 1.27 -7.54 -21.20
N TRP A 31 1.04 -8.84 -21.07
CA TRP A 31 0.83 -9.51 -19.77
C TRP A 31 1.92 -9.20 -18.73
N LEU A 32 3.18 -9.21 -19.11
CA LEU A 32 4.29 -8.89 -18.19
C LEU A 32 4.14 -7.52 -17.52
N ARG A 33 3.52 -6.55 -18.20
CA ARG A 33 3.23 -5.23 -17.61
C ARG A 33 2.07 -5.32 -16.63
N ILE A 34 1.05 -6.12 -16.94
CA ILE A 34 -0.09 -6.35 -16.04
C ILE A 34 0.38 -7.08 -14.79
N GLU A 35 1.15 -8.15 -14.93
CA GLU A 35 1.71 -8.92 -13.81
C GLU A 35 2.57 -8.03 -12.90
N LYS A 36 3.40 -7.15 -13.46
CA LYS A 36 4.19 -6.19 -12.66
C LYS A 36 3.29 -5.27 -11.81
N ARG A 37 2.15 -4.83 -12.36
CA ARG A 37 1.17 -4.02 -11.62
C ARG A 37 0.49 -4.81 -10.52
N ILE A 38 0.14 -6.07 -10.78
CA ILE A 38 -0.45 -6.99 -9.80
C ILE A 38 0.51 -7.16 -8.62
N ARG A 39 1.77 -7.49 -8.88
CA ARG A 39 2.82 -7.62 -7.83
C ARG A 39 2.97 -6.33 -7.02
N ALA A 40 3.03 -5.18 -7.69
CA ALA A 40 3.14 -3.89 -7.02
C ALA A 40 1.93 -3.60 -6.11
N ALA A 41 0.72 -3.94 -6.55
CA ALA A 41 -0.50 -3.78 -5.75
C ALA A 41 -0.53 -4.76 -4.56
N ALA A 42 -0.06 -5.99 -4.74
CA ALA A 42 0.04 -6.98 -3.68
C ALA A 42 1.08 -6.56 -2.63
N ILE A 43 2.31 -6.22 -3.02
CA ILE A 43 3.38 -5.76 -2.12
C ILE A 43 3.02 -4.44 -1.42
N GLY A 44 2.39 -3.51 -2.15
CA GLY A 44 1.99 -2.20 -1.63
C GLY A 44 0.77 -2.22 -0.71
N ASP A 45 0.21 -3.38 -0.43
CA ASP A 45 -0.94 -3.57 0.46
C ASP A 45 -2.21 -2.78 0.07
N PHE A 46 -2.44 -2.57 -1.23
CA PHE A 46 -3.63 -1.89 -1.73
C PHE A 46 -4.86 -2.81 -1.71
N VAL A 47 -6.01 -2.27 -1.31
CA VAL A 47 -7.27 -2.87 -1.77
C VAL A 47 -7.28 -2.80 -3.29
N THR A 48 -7.59 -3.89 -3.96
CA THR A 48 -7.42 -3.95 -5.42
C THR A 48 -8.73 -4.33 -6.11
N ALA A 49 -9.17 -3.45 -7.03
CA ALA A 49 -10.30 -3.71 -7.91
C ALA A 49 -9.81 -4.26 -9.25
N ILE A 50 -10.38 -5.38 -9.69
CA ILE A 50 -10.01 -6.07 -10.93
C ILE A 50 -11.14 -5.96 -11.94
N TYR A 51 -10.81 -5.45 -13.10
CA TYR A 51 -11.69 -5.39 -14.28
C TYR A 51 -11.27 -6.40 -15.34
N ASN A 52 -12.23 -6.77 -16.20
CA ASN A 52 -12.03 -7.73 -17.26
C ASN A 52 -11.34 -9.01 -16.78
N PRO A 53 -11.86 -9.66 -15.73
CA PRO A 53 -11.14 -10.76 -15.07
C PRO A 53 -10.97 -11.97 -15.98
N LYS A 54 -11.93 -12.25 -16.85
CA LYS A 54 -11.94 -13.44 -17.72
C LYS A 54 -12.55 -13.15 -19.10
N SER A 55 -12.13 -13.88 -20.13
CA SER A 55 -12.74 -13.96 -21.45
C SER A 55 -12.36 -15.29 -22.07
N GLU A 56 -12.89 -15.64 -23.25
CA GLU A 56 -12.54 -16.88 -23.96
C GLU A 56 -11.02 -17.05 -24.14
N GLY A 57 -10.30 -15.99 -24.46
CA GLY A 57 -8.84 -16.01 -24.61
C GLY A 57 -8.04 -15.75 -23.34
N ARG A 58 -8.71 -15.40 -22.23
CA ARG A 58 -8.08 -15.10 -20.93
C ARG A 58 -8.68 -15.99 -19.86
N TYR A 59 -8.12 -17.16 -19.66
CA TYR A 59 -8.59 -18.14 -18.68
C TYR A 59 -7.58 -18.36 -17.53
N TRP A 60 -6.29 -18.20 -17.78
CA TRP A 60 -5.22 -18.46 -16.80
C TRP A 60 -4.77 -17.22 -16.03
N GLN A 61 -4.99 -16.01 -16.57
CA GLN A 61 -4.48 -14.76 -16.00
C GLN A 61 -5.05 -14.48 -14.60
N LEU A 62 -6.31 -14.85 -14.37
CA LEU A 62 -6.95 -14.68 -13.06
C LEU A 62 -6.43 -15.70 -12.04
N HIS A 63 -6.10 -16.92 -12.46
CA HIS A 63 -5.42 -17.91 -11.61
C HIS A 63 -4.05 -17.37 -11.17
N ARG A 64 -3.29 -16.83 -12.14
CA ARG A 64 -1.98 -16.24 -11.86
C ARG A 64 -2.07 -15.04 -10.91
N LEU A 65 -3.08 -14.20 -11.07
CA LEU A 65 -3.36 -13.10 -10.14
C LEU A 65 -3.59 -13.62 -8.72
N LYS A 66 -4.44 -14.64 -8.56
CA LYS A 66 -4.70 -15.27 -7.25
C LYS A 66 -3.40 -15.78 -6.59
N GLU A 67 -2.56 -16.47 -7.34
CA GLU A 67 -1.26 -16.94 -6.85
C GLU A 67 -0.39 -15.78 -6.34
N LEU A 68 -0.25 -14.72 -7.15
CA LEU A 68 0.55 -13.55 -6.80
C LEU A 68 0.06 -12.81 -5.56
N PHE A 69 -1.26 -12.75 -5.36
CA PHE A 69 -1.80 -12.20 -4.13
C PHE A 69 -1.58 -13.12 -2.93
N LEU A 70 -1.65 -14.44 -3.09
CA LEU A 70 -1.36 -15.40 -2.02
C LEU A 70 0.12 -15.42 -1.61
N GLU A 71 1.04 -14.97 -2.46
CA GLU A 71 2.45 -14.77 -2.08
C GLU A 71 2.61 -13.66 -1.02
N GLU A 72 1.68 -12.66 -0.98
CA GLU A 72 1.81 -11.44 -0.18
C GLU A 72 0.66 -11.23 0.82
N ARG A 73 -0.42 -11.99 0.72
CA ARG A 73 -1.65 -11.84 1.51
C ARG A 73 -1.98 -13.12 2.27
N ALA A 74 -2.60 -12.95 3.42
CA ALA A 74 -3.16 -14.06 4.17
C ALA A 74 -4.25 -14.79 3.36
N PRO A 75 -4.34 -16.13 3.43
CA PRO A 75 -5.37 -16.90 2.75
C PRO A 75 -6.81 -16.45 3.07
N GLU A 76 -7.02 -15.92 4.28
CA GLU A 76 -8.31 -15.44 4.80
C GLU A 76 -8.67 -14.03 4.31
N THR A 77 -7.78 -13.37 3.55
CA THR A 77 -8.07 -12.04 2.99
C THR A 77 -9.39 -12.04 2.23
N PRO A 78 -10.34 -11.13 2.54
CA PRO A 78 -11.63 -11.11 1.88
C PRO A 78 -11.51 -10.82 0.39
N VAL A 79 -12.28 -11.54 -0.39
CA VAL A 79 -12.46 -11.31 -1.83
C VAL A 79 -13.95 -11.20 -2.11
N GLY A 80 -14.37 -10.03 -2.57
CA GLY A 80 -15.74 -9.81 -3.02
C GLY A 80 -15.81 -9.71 -4.53
N TYR A 81 -16.78 -10.36 -5.16
CA TYR A 81 -16.99 -10.21 -6.59
C TYR A 81 -18.46 -10.02 -6.93
N VAL A 82 -18.72 -9.11 -7.84
CA VAL A 82 -20.06 -8.73 -8.25
C VAL A 82 -20.20 -8.84 -9.75
N ARG A 83 -21.07 -9.72 -10.19
CA ARG A 83 -21.47 -9.87 -11.58
C ARG A 83 -22.57 -8.87 -11.88
N GLN A 84 -22.48 -8.18 -13.02
CA GLN A 84 -23.50 -7.23 -13.52
C GLN A 84 -23.95 -6.19 -12.46
N ALA A 85 -22.99 -5.59 -11.75
CA ALA A 85 -23.24 -4.63 -10.67
C ALA A 85 -24.22 -3.52 -11.08
N GLY A 86 -25.38 -3.45 -10.41
CA GLY A 86 -26.43 -2.46 -10.67
C GLY A 86 -27.37 -2.80 -11.83
N ARG A 87 -27.38 -4.04 -12.33
CA ARG A 87 -28.29 -4.55 -13.35
C ARG A 87 -29.25 -5.59 -12.74
N GLU A 88 -30.28 -5.99 -13.50
CA GLU A 88 -31.29 -6.95 -13.03
C GLU A 88 -30.69 -8.31 -12.62
N GLU A 89 -29.72 -8.80 -13.38
CA GLU A 89 -29.04 -10.09 -13.12
C GLU A 89 -27.84 -9.95 -12.16
N GLN A 90 -27.87 -8.99 -11.26
CA GLN A 90 -26.79 -8.76 -10.30
C GLN A 90 -26.62 -9.95 -9.35
N VAL A 91 -25.40 -10.44 -9.25
CA VAL A 91 -25.02 -11.45 -8.25
C VAL A 91 -23.86 -10.92 -7.42
N VAL A 92 -23.98 -11.03 -6.10
CA VAL A 92 -22.95 -10.56 -5.15
C VAL A 92 -22.43 -11.77 -4.38
N ASN A 93 -21.10 -11.94 -4.36
CA ASN A 93 -20.43 -13.00 -3.63
C ASN A 93 -19.31 -12.43 -2.78
N LEU A 94 -19.16 -13.00 -1.59
CA LEU A 94 -18.06 -12.71 -0.67
C LEU A 94 -17.43 -14.04 -0.26
N THR A 95 -16.10 -14.11 -0.30
CA THR A 95 -15.31 -15.31 0.01
C THR A 95 -13.93 -14.88 0.50
N THR A 96 -13.04 -15.82 0.72
CA THR A 96 -11.62 -15.58 1.03
C THR A 96 -10.74 -15.73 -0.20
N LEU A 97 -9.52 -15.21 -0.14
CA LEU A 97 -8.55 -15.34 -1.23
C LEU A 97 -8.20 -16.81 -1.52
N ALA A 98 -8.12 -17.64 -0.49
CA ALA A 98 -7.87 -19.07 -0.65
C ALA A 98 -9.04 -19.80 -1.32
N GLU A 99 -10.27 -19.48 -0.94
CA GLU A 99 -11.48 -20.15 -1.44
C GLU A 99 -11.99 -19.56 -2.76
N PHE A 100 -11.54 -18.36 -3.14
CA PHE A 100 -11.94 -17.73 -4.39
C PHE A 100 -11.62 -18.64 -5.58
N ASP A 101 -12.67 -19.01 -6.32
CA ASP A 101 -12.55 -19.84 -7.52
C ASP A 101 -12.64 -18.95 -8.78
N PRO A 102 -11.53 -18.79 -9.54
CA PRO A 102 -11.52 -18.04 -10.80
C PRO A 102 -12.50 -18.53 -11.86
N GLU A 103 -12.98 -19.78 -11.75
CA GLU A 103 -13.92 -20.33 -12.72
C GLU A 103 -15.37 -19.81 -12.53
N GLN A 104 -15.68 -19.24 -11.37
CA GLN A 104 -17.00 -18.71 -11.05
C GLN A 104 -17.26 -17.30 -11.58
N VAL A 105 -16.29 -16.69 -12.23
CA VAL A 105 -16.42 -15.30 -12.73
C VAL A 105 -16.33 -15.26 -14.27
N ASP A 106 -16.94 -14.23 -14.83
CA ASP A 106 -16.96 -13.94 -16.25
C ASP A 106 -16.51 -12.49 -16.55
N MET A 107 -16.56 -12.08 -17.80
CA MET A 107 -16.17 -10.72 -18.22
C MET A 107 -17.07 -9.60 -17.65
N PHE A 108 -18.27 -9.92 -17.16
CA PHE A 108 -19.21 -8.97 -16.56
C PHE A 108 -19.03 -8.81 -15.06
N THR A 109 -17.97 -9.41 -14.51
CA THR A 109 -17.67 -9.43 -13.09
C THR A 109 -16.61 -8.40 -12.75
N VAL A 110 -16.81 -7.72 -11.61
CA VAL A 110 -15.80 -6.90 -10.96
C VAL A 110 -15.40 -7.59 -9.66
N ILE A 111 -14.10 -7.72 -9.41
CA ILE A 111 -13.56 -8.36 -8.22
C ILE A 111 -12.89 -7.29 -7.35
N LEU A 112 -13.11 -7.34 -6.04
CA LEU A 112 -12.37 -6.57 -5.05
C LEU A 112 -11.61 -7.53 -4.13
N ILE A 113 -10.32 -7.30 -3.99
CA ILE A 113 -9.42 -8.06 -3.12
C ILE A 113 -9.01 -7.14 -1.98
N GLY A 114 -9.13 -7.60 -0.75
CA GLY A 114 -8.78 -6.87 0.46
C GLY A 114 -7.28 -6.67 0.63
N ASN A 115 -6.95 -5.82 1.58
CA ASN A 115 -5.59 -5.65 2.08
C ASN A 115 -5.40 -6.37 3.44
N SER A 116 -4.23 -6.21 4.07
CA SER A 116 -3.91 -6.86 5.33
C SER A 116 -4.84 -6.49 6.51
N GLN A 117 -5.58 -5.38 6.38
CA GLN A 117 -6.52 -4.90 7.41
C GLN A 117 -7.98 -5.22 7.08
N SER A 118 -8.24 -5.75 5.92
CA SER A 118 -9.58 -6.09 5.48
C SER A 118 -10.11 -7.32 6.20
N TYR A 119 -11.40 -7.32 6.53
CA TYR A 119 -12.08 -8.42 7.18
C TYR A 119 -13.53 -8.53 6.72
N GLU A 120 -14.14 -9.67 7.00
CA GLU A 120 -15.58 -9.89 6.84
C GLU A 120 -16.26 -9.73 8.20
N ALA A 121 -17.37 -8.98 8.24
CA ALA A 121 -18.23 -8.90 9.40
C ALA A 121 -19.71 -8.82 8.95
N ASP A 122 -20.54 -9.66 9.51
CA ASP A 122 -21.98 -9.73 9.22
C ASP A 122 -22.32 -9.83 7.72
N GLY A 123 -21.53 -10.64 6.99
CA GLY A 123 -21.66 -10.80 5.55
C GLY A 123 -21.26 -9.57 4.74
N LYS A 124 -20.45 -8.68 5.33
CA LYS A 124 -19.93 -7.47 4.69
C LYS A 124 -18.42 -7.46 4.63
N PHE A 125 -17.92 -7.06 3.49
CA PHE A 125 -16.50 -6.80 3.27
C PHE A 125 -16.16 -5.41 3.78
N ILE A 126 -15.27 -5.31 4.77
CA ILE A 126 -14.88 -4.06 5.43
C ILE A 126 -13.37 -3.89 5.35
N THR A 127 -12.94 -2.70 4.94
CA THR A 127 -11.56 -2.25 5.07
C THR A 127 -11.58 -0.98 5.92
N PRO A 128 -10.99 -0.98 7.13
CA PRO A 128 -10.94 0.20 8.00
C PRO A 128 -10.13 1.31 7.33
N ARG A 129 -10.46 2.56 7.64
CA ARG A 129 -9.78 3.74 7.09
C ARG A 129 -8.35 3.94 7.58
N GLY A 130 -7.85 3.04 8.44
CA GLY A 130 -6.47 3.15 8.93
C GLY A 130 -6.18 4.42 9.75
N TYR A 131 -7.21 5.10 10.24
CA TYR A 131 -7.00 6.06 11.32
C TYR A 131 -6.60 5.25 12.54
N TYR A 132 -5.30 5.14 12.77
CA TYR A 132 -4.71 4.49 13.93
C TYR A 132 -5.07 5.23 15.25
N GLY A 133 -6.32 5.72 15.34
CA GLY A 133 -6.84 6.42 16.50
C GLY A 133 -7.02 5.56 17.73
N GLU A 134 -6.99 4.22 17.58
CA GLU A 134 -7.16 3.30 18.71
C GLU A 134 -6.34 2.01 18.60
N ILE A 135 -5.37 1.90 17.72
CA ILE A 135 -4.30 0.98 18.02
C ILE A 135 -3.56 1.62 19.19
N LYS A 136 -3.91 1.21 20.40
CA LYS A 136 -2.98 1.26 21.52
C LYS A 136 -1.75 0.49 21.05
N MET A 137 -0.88 1.14 20.31
CA MET A 137 0.48 0.67 20.18
C MET A 137 0.99 0.61 21.62
N LYS A 138 1.03 -0.57 22.17
CA LYS A 138 1.70 -0.88 23.43
C LYS A 138 3.21 -0.72 23.28
N THR A 139 3.65 0.25 22.53
CA THR A 139 5.05 0.56 22.35
C THR A 139 5.21 2.07 22.46
N ASP A 140 6.18 2.48 23.23
CA ASP A 140 6.63 3.87 23.41
C ASP A 140 6.98 4.60 22.09
N VAL A 141 6.86 3.93 20.95
CA VAL A 141 7.11 4.45 19.60
C VAL A 141 6.22 5.64 19.27
N GLY A 142 4.95 5.64 19.73
CA GLY A 142 4.02 6.76 19.49
C GLY A 142 4.44 8.03 20.22
N ILE A 143 4.90 7.92 21.46
CA ILE A 143 5.37 9.07 22.26
C ILE A 143 6.67 9.61 21.67
N GLY A 144 7.60 8.75 21.27
CA GLY A 144 8.86 9.15 20.63
C GLY A 144 8.62 9.87 19.32
N GLN A 145 7.68 9.41 18.50
CA GLN A 145 7.32 10.04 17.25
C GLN A 145 6.67 11.41 17.44
N ASP A 146 5.78 11.56 18.42
CA ASP A 146 5.18 12.86 18.76
C ASP A 146 6.22 13.86 19.28
N ILE A 147 7.16 13.41 20.09
CA ILE A 147 8.29 14.23 20.57
C ILE A 147 9.13 14.68 19.37
N MET A 148 9.46 13.76 18.46
CA MET A 148 10.24 14.07 17.25
C MET A 148 9.52 15.10 16.37
N ILE A 149 8.23 14.91 16.10
CA ILE A 149 7.44 15.84 15.27
C ILE A 149 7.38 17.23 15.90
N ARG A 150 7.16 17.32 17.23
CA ARG A 150 7.16 18.60 17.93
C ARG A 150 8.53 19.27 17.87
N SER A 151 9.58 18.50 18.08
CA SER A 151 10.96 18.98 17.96
C SER A 151 11.25 19.50 16.56
N PHE A 152 10.91 18.76 15.51
CA PHE A 152 11.10 19.19 14.13
C PHE A 152 10.37 20.49 13.80
N ARG A 153 9.14 20.66 14.26
CA ARG A 153 8.38 21.92 14.11
C ARG A 153 9.05 23.11 14.80
N THR A 154 9.67 22.85 15.96
CA THR A 154 10.43 23.88 16.70
C THR A 154 11.71 24.23 15.94
N ILE A 155 12.47 23.24 15.53
CA ILE A 155 13.71 23.41 14.77
C ILE A 155 13.43 24.18 13.47
N GLU A 156 12.40 23.81 12.71
CA GLU A 156 12.03 24.49 11.46
C GLU A 156 11.74 25.99 11.63
N LYS A 157 11.17 26.39 12.77
CA LYS A 157 10.92 27.80 13.04
C LYS A 157 12.22 28.57 13.28
N GLU A 158 13.21 27.94 13.88
CA GLU A 158 14.49 28.54 14.28
C GLU A 158 15.57 28.47 13.22
N LEU A 159 15.44 27.59 12.20
CA LEU A 159 16.37 27.54 11.07
C LEU A 159 16.50 28.90 10.38
N LYS A 160 17.74 29.32 10.12
CA LYS A 160 18.04 30.57 9.41
C LYS A 160 17.75 30.46 7.92
N ASN A 161 18.15 29.35 7.31
CA ASN A 161 17.84 29.06 5.90
C ASN A 161 16.51 28.32 5.79
N LYS A 162 15.52 28.95 5.14
CA LYS A 162 14.19 28.36 4.91
C LYS A 162 14.08 27.63 3.57
N GLU A 163 15.03 27.81 2.67
CA GLU A 163 15.02 27.27 1.31
C GLU A 163 15.89 26.01 1.15
N ILE A 164 15.94 25.16 2.18
CA ILE A 164 16.67 23.92 2.14
C ILE A 164 15.83 22.89 1.36
N PRO A 165 16.39 22.17 0.36
CA PRO A 165 15.71 21.07 -0.32
C PRO A 165 15.19 20.03 0.66
N LEU A 166 14.00 19.45 0.38
CA LEU A 166 13.26 18.62 1.32
C LEU A 166 14.06 17.40 1.81
N ASP A 167 14.79 16.75 0.93
CA ASP A 167 15.66 15.61 1.22
C ASP A 167 16.80 15.96 2.18
N LYS A 168 17.46 17.09 1.96
CA LYS A 168 18.50 17.60 2.86
C LYS A 168 17.94 18.11 4.18
N LYS A 169 16.78 18.78 4.11
CA LYS A 169 16.08 19.29 5.29
C LYS A 169 15.74 18.18 6.28
N TRP A 170 15.27 17.04 5.78
CA TRP A 170 14.99 15.88 6.61
C TRP A 170 16.21 15.40 7.40
N ALA A 171 17.36 15.26 6.75
CA ALA A 171 18.60 14.87 7.41
C ALA A 171 19.07 15.91 8.44
N LEU A 172 18.96 17.20 8.11
CA LEU A 172 19.31 18.30 9.02
C LEU A 172 18.42 18.31 10.27
N LEU A 173 17.10 18.15 10.11
CA LEU A 173 16.16 18.09 11.23
C LEU A 173 16.50 16.95 12.21
N HIS A 174 16.87 15.78 11.69
CA HIS A 174 17.32 14.66 12.49
C HIS A 174 18.65 14.96 13.21
N ALA A 175 19.62 15.55 12.51
CA ALA A 175 20.90 15.91 13.10
C ALA A 175 20.73 16.89 14.27
N ILE A 176 19.96 17.97 14.07
CA ILE A 176 19.69 18.95 15.12
C ILE A 176 18.85 18.34 16.26
N HIS A 177 17.85 17.52 15.94
CA HIS A 177 17.05 16.84 16.96
C HIS A 177 17.89 15.95 17.89
N THR A 178 18.87 15.23 17.31
CA THR A 178 19.72 14.30 18.05
C THR A 178 20.79 15.01 18.86
N THR A 179 21.38 16.08 18.32
CA THR A 179 22.50 16.80 18.94
C THR A 179 22.08 18.01 19.77
N ALA A 180 20.86 18.51 19.57
CA ALA A 180 20.37 19.80 20.05
C ALA A 180 21.26 20.99 19.63
N ASP A 181 22.02 20.83 18.55
CA ASP A 181 23.00 21.81 18.08
C ASP A 181 22.54 22.40 16.73
N PHE A 182 22.19 23.69 16.74
CA PHE A 182 21.77 24.42 15.54
C PHE A 182 22.93 24.76 14.60
N ASP A 183 24.19 24.65 15.06
CA ASP A 183 25.36 24.81 14.17
C ASP A 183 25.46 23.71 13.13
N MET A 184 24.70 22.62 13.28
CA MET A 184 24.52 21.60 12.24
C MET A 184 24.05 22.18 10.91
N GLU A 185 23.30 23.28 10.91
CA GLU A 185 22.91 24.01 9.69
C GLU A 185 24.13 24.46 8.87
N ASN A 186 25.21 24.81 9.53
CA ASN A 186 26.44 25.31 8.92
C ASN A 186 27.47 24.18 8.63
N ILE A 187 27.44 23.13 9.42
CA ILE A 187 28.46 22.05 9.43
C ILE A 187 28.05 20.88 8.54
N LEU A 188 26.75 20.50 8.55
CA LEU A 188 26.27 19.32 7.83
C LEU A 188 26.45 19.48 6.30
N ARG A 189 27.13 18.54 5.70
CA ARG A 189 27.33 18.47 4.25
C ARG A 189 26.66 17.22 3.72
N ILE A 190 25.69 17.41 2.81
CA ILE A 190 24.95 16.32 2.15
C ILE A 190 25.16 16.49 0.65
N ASP A 191 25.71 15.48 0.03
CA ASP A 191 25.88 15.44 -1.43
C ASP A 191 24.52 15.40 -2.12
N ASP A 192 24.39 16.16 -3.22
CA ASP A 192 23.14 16.32 -3.95
C ASP A 192 22.59 15.00 -4.54
N HIS A 193 23.48 14.05 -4.80
CA HIS A 193 23.12 12.76 -5.37
C HIS A 193 23.06 11.62 -4.32
N ALA A 194 23.61 11.83 -3.13
CA ALA A 194 23.75 10.78 -2.12
C ALA A 194 22.40 10.21 -1.68
N VAL A 195 21.43 11.07 -1.39
CA VAL A 195 20.10 10.64 -0.93
C VAL A 195 19.36 9.88 -2.03
N ALA A 196 19.34 10.42 -3.25
CA ALA A 196 18.69 9.77 -4.39
C ALA A 196 19.37 8.43 -4.75
N SER A 197 20.71 8.39 -4.70
CA SER A 197 21.48 7.17 -4.94
C SER A 197 21.21 6.10 -3.88
N LEU A 198 21.19 6.49 -2.61
CA LEU A 198 20.90 5.58 -1.51
C LEU A 198 19.49 5.01 -1.60
N TYR A 199 18.49 5.87 -1.81
CA TYR A 199 17.11 5.45 -2.01
C TYR A 199 16.97 4.47 -3.19
N GLY A 200 17.62 4.77 -4.33
CA GLY A 200 17.64 3.88 -5.48
C GLY A 200 18.26 2.52 -5.19
N LYS A 201 19.33 2.47 -4.40
CA LYS A 201 19.96 1.20 -3.98
C LYS A 201 19.10 0.40 -3.04
N PHE A 202 18.41 1.04 -2.09
CA PHE A 202 17.44 0.37 -1.23
C PHE A 202 16.29 -0.22 -2.04
N SER A 203 15.70 0.57 -2.93
CA SER A 203 14.55 0.13 -3.75
C SER A 203 14.89 -1.03 -4.71
N ARG A 204 16.16 -1.19 -5.08
CA ARG A 204 16.63 -2.31 -5.92
C ARG A 204 17.16 -3.50 -5.14
N GLY A 205 17.14 -3.45 -3.79
CA GLY A 205 17.70 -4.50 -2.94
C GLY A 205 19.23 -4.65 -3.04
N GLU A 206 19.93 -3.59 -3.45
CA GLU A 206 21.38 -3.58 -3.60
C GLU A 206 22.11 -3.34 -2.27
N VAL A 207 21.42 -2.84 -1.26
CA VAL A 207 21.97 -2.62 0.08
C VAL A 207 22.06 -3.94 0.82
N ARG A 208 23.27 -4.43 1.05
CA ARG A 208 23.52 -5.73 1.69
C ARG A 208 23.83 -5.63 3.18
N THR A 209 24.25 -4.47 3.65
CA THR A 209 24.69 -4.27 5.01
C THR A 209 24.29 -2.89 5.50
N ILE A 210 23.68 -2.83 6.66
CA ILE A 210 23.42 -1.60 7.42
C ILE A 210 24.20 -1.71 8.71
N ILE A 211 25.04 -0.73 9.00
CA ILE A 211 25.79 -0.64 10.26
C ILE A 211 25.09 0.38 11.13
N THR A 212 24.74 -0.02 12.34
CA THR A 212 24.11 0.83 13.35
C THR A 212 25.00 0.92 14.57
N ASP A 213 24.96 2.05 15.25
CA ASP A 213 25.70 2.29 16.51
C ASP A 213 24.94 1.82 17.75
N VAL A 214 23.65 1.52 17.60
CA VAL A 214 22.77 1.06 18.68
C VAL A 214 21.97 -0.17 18.29
N THR A 215 21.78 -1.09 19.23
CA THR A 215 21.09 -2.37 19.01
C THR A 215 19.63 -2.19 18.59
N MET A 216 18.94 -1.16 19.09
CA MET A 216 17.54 -0.88 18.74
C MET A 216 17.33 -0.50 17.28
N ALA A 217 18.35 -0.01 16.59
CA ALA A 217 18.26 0.33 15.17
C ALA A 217 18.51 -0.89 14.25
N ALA A 218 18.89 -2.02 14.82
CA ALA A 218 19.18 -3.26 14.11
C ALA A 218 18.02 -4.28 14.15
N SER A 219 16.91 -3.94 14.83
CA SER A 219 15.73 -4.82 15.03
C SER A 219 14.67 -4.67 13.94
#